data_662484065d17bf6c06b78b4bb0700098
#
_entry.id   662484065d17bf6c06b78b4bb0700098
#
_cell.length_a   1.000
_cell.length_b   1.000
_cell.length_c   1.000
_cell.angle_alpha   90.00
_cell.angle_beta   90.00
_cell.angle_gamma   90.00
#
_symmetry.space_group_name_H-M   'P 1'
#
loop_
_entity.id
_entity.type
_entity.pdbx_description
1 polymer ?
#
loop_
_entity_poly.entity_id
_entity_poly.type
_entity_poly.pdbx_seq_one_letter_code
_entity_poly.pdbx_strand_id
1 'polypeptide(L)'
;EFFMMYAGKDVMQRRKEKNLINVKFVDQNPDFHVDVKIDEKGMYQISLPDLDYRVLEGRTHTYILKDNILHRCDEEYSKKATPFLKAFLEKKGAFVLSKDLMPGFFNNVLMNIRSMMSFHGVDISEFAPLPLECKVYIDMPKNNVISAKLIYTYGKDEYNAFSCDMLSTSRNFNEEIAVRLVFTKYMTRIDANEGIAYIENSQDAIYEFLQHGFEELNSMCDIYATDKFKKLEIRESVNISMGVRIESDLLEINF
;
A
#
# COMPACT_ATOMS: atom_id res chain seq x y z
N GLU A 1 23.43 -17.85 -7.69
CA GLU A 1 24.37 -18.97 -7.40
C GLU A 1 25.64 -18.48 -6.70
N PHE A 2 26.38 -17.50 -7.25
CA PHE A 2 27.64 -17.00 -6.67
C PHE A 2 27.48 -16.56 -5.19
N PHE A 3 26.47 -15.77 -4.85
CA PHE A 3 26.22 -15.34 -3.47
C PHE A 3 26.03 -16.53 -2.53
N MET A 4 25.25 -17.53 -2.94
CA MET A 4 24.98 -18.73 -2.10
C MET A 4 26.24 -19.57 -1.82
N MET A 5 27.20 -19.57 -2.76
CA MET A 5 28.48 -20.27 -2.57
C MET A 5 29.39 -19.60 -1.52
N TYR A 6 29.26 -18.28 -1.38
CA TYR A 6 30.15 -17.44 -0.54
C TYR A 6 29.45 -16.85 0.67
N ALA A 7 28.16 -17.06 0.85
CA ALA A 7 27.42 -16.58 2.03
C ALA A 7 28.11 -17.08 3.33
N GLY A 8 28.41 -16.16 4.25
CA GLY A 8 29.13 -16.43 5.48
C GLY A 8 30.64 -16.61 5.35
N LYS A 9 31.21 -16.44 4.14
CA LYS A 9 32.66 -16.54 3.90
C LYS A 9 33.24 -15.17 3.57
N ASP A 10 34.52 -14.97 3.92
CA ASP A 10 35.29 -13.82 3.48
C ASP A 10 35.86 -14.07 2.09
N VAL A 11 35.63 -13.13 1.17
CA VAL A 11 36.10 -13.18 -0.20
C VAL A 11 37.02 -11.99 -0.46
N MET A 12 38.17 -12.24 -1.04
CA MET A 12 39.12 -11.15 -1.34
C MET A 12 38.72 -10.45 -2.64
N GLN A 13 38.56 -9.13 -2.56
CA GLN A 13 38.31 -8.27 -3.70
C GLN A 13 39.50 -7.35 -3.96
N ARG A 14 39.87 -7.18 -5.23
CA ARG A 14 40.92 -6.22 -5.64
C ARG A 14 40.32 -4.84 -5.94
N ARG A 15 40.70 -3.82 -5.16
CA ARG A 15 40.38 -2.41 -5.49
C ARG A 15 41.31 -1.86 -6.59
N LYS A 16 40.87 -0.77 -7.25
CA LYS A 16 41.65 -0.04 -8.29
C LYS A 16 43.07 0.34 -7.86
N GLU A 17 43.32 0.54 -6.56
CA GLU A 17 44.58 0.94 -5.94
C GLU A 17 45.48 -0.23 -5.54
N LYS A 18 45.29 -1.40 -6.09
CA LYS A 18 46.09 -2.62 -5.81
C LYS A 18 45.94 -3.22 -4.41
N ASN A 19 45.14 -2.66 -3.52
CA ASN A 19 44.90 -3.23 -2.19
C ASN A 19 43.85 -4.34 -2.27
N LEU A 20 44.17 -5.49 -1.68
CA LEU A 20 43.21 -6.59 -1.50
C LEU A 20 42.40 -6.32 -0.24
N ILE A 21 41.09 -6.44 -0.35
CA ILE A 21 40.15 -6.23 0.76
C ILE A 21 39.29 -7.48 0.89
N ASN A 22 39.13 -7.93 2.10
CA ASN A 22 38.17 -9.00 2.39
C ASN A 22 36.77 -8.43 2.36
N VAL A 23 35.89 -9.06 1.59
CA VAL A 23 34.44 -8.74 1.54
C VAL A 23 33.69 -9.92 2.13
N LYS A 24 32.93 -9.64 3.18
CA LYS A 24 32.06 -10.62 3.81
C LYS A 24 30.68 -10.62 3.13
N PHE A 25 30.12 -11.80 2.88
CA PHE A 25 28.79 -11.95 2.32
C PHE A 25 27.79 -12.29 3.43
N VAL A 26 26.74 -11.49 3.57
CA VAL A 26 25.71 -11.70 4.60
C VAL A 26 24.31 -11.65 3.98
N ASP A 27 23.45 -12.51 4.49
CA ASP A 27 22.05 -12.59 4.07
C ASP A 27 21.16 -11.82 5.07
N GLN A 28 21.34 -10.51 5.07
CA GLN A 28 20.56 -9.58 5.89
C GLN A 28 20.63 -8.18 5.29
N ASN A 29 19.63 -7.35 5.60
CA ASN A 29 19.62 -5.96 5.20
C ASN A 29 20.73 -5.15 5.90
N PRO A 30 21.34 -4.17 5.23
CA PRO A 30 22.26 -3.24 5.87
C PRO A 30 21.51 -2.25 6.75
N ASP A 31 22.16 -1.81 7.82
CA ASP A 31 21.65 -0.73 8.65
C ASP A 31 22.18 0.63 8.14
N PHE A 32 21.27 1.62 8.08
CA PHE A 32 21.58 2.99 7.72
C PHE A 32 20.98 3.97 8.73
N HIS A 33 21.71 5.03 9.01
CA HIS A 33 21.29 6.13 9.86
C HIS A 33 21.03 7.37 9.02
N VAL A 34 19.84 7.93 9.17
CA VAL A 34 19.40 9.15 8.47
C VAL A 34 19.30 10.27 9.49
N ASP A 35 20.03 11.36 9.26
CA ASP A 35 19.98 12.56 10.09
C ASP A 35 18.95 13.54 9.57
N VAL A 36 18.13 14.09 10.47
CA VAL A 36 17.18 15.16 10.18
C VAL A 36 17.56 16.40 11.00
N LYS A 37 17.80 17.50 10.30
CA LYS A 37 18.18 18.80 10.91
C LYS A 37 17.30 19.90 10.33
N ILE A 38 17.10 20.97 11.10
CA ILE A 38 16.49 22.21 10.61
C ILE A 38 17.59 23.25 10.44
N ASP A 39 17.64 23.88 9.27
CA ASP A 39 18.57 24.97 9.02
C ASP A 39 18.04 26.32 9.55
N GLU A 40 18.87 27.36 9.47
CA GLU A 40 18.52 28.72 9.94
C GLU A 40 17.33 29.33 9.20
N LYS A 41 16.95 28.79 8.04
CA LYS A 41 15.81 29.23 7.22
C LYS A 41 14.54 28.43 7.51
N GLY A 42 14.59 27.51 8.47
CA GLY A 42 13.48 26.62 8.79
C GLY A 42 13.24 25.50 7.77
N MET A 43 14.25 25.20 6.92
CA MET A 43 14.20 24.09 5.98
C MET A 43 14.68 22.79 6.65
N TYR A 44 14.05 21.69 6.34
CA TYR A 44 14.42 20.37 6.85
C TYR A 44 15.47 19.75 5.93
N GLN A 45 16.66 19.55 6.47
CA GLN A 45 17.72 18.82 5.80
C GLN A 45 17.70 17.37 6.26
N ILE A 46 17.47 16.47 5.32
CA ILE A 46 17.47 15.02 5.51
C ILE A 46 18.72 14.50 4.86
N SER A 47 19.61 13.91 5.63
CA SER A 47 20.94 13.53 5.15
C SER A 47 21.31 12.11 5.56
N LEU A 48 22.09 11.45 4.70
CA LEU A 48 22.74 10.19 4.96
C LEU A 48 24.23 10.47 5.17
N PRO A 49 24.74 10.39 6.42
CA PRO A 49 26.12 10.80 6.72
C PRO A 49 27.17 9.93 6.01
N ASP A 50 26.88 8.65 5.85
CA ASP A 50 27.77 7.69 5.23
C ASP A 50 27.29 7.34 3.82
N LEU A 51 28.08 7.75 2.82
CA LEU A 51 27.84 7.49 1.39
C LEU A 51 28.79 6.44 0.81
N ASP A 52 29.66 5.83 1.62
CA ASP A 52 30.57 4.76 1.13
C ASP A 52 29.83 3.43 1.03
N TYR A 53 28.80 3.42 0.19
CA TYR A 53 28.10 2.20 -0.18
C TYR A 53 27.81 2.15 -1.68
N ARG A 54 27.50 0.96 -2.17
CA ARG A 54 27.11 0.72 -3.56
C ARG A 54 25.89 -0.17 -3.62
N VAL A 55 24.92 0.24 -4.41
CA VAL A 55 23.75 -0.57 -4.73
C VAL A 55 24.05 -1.36 -6.01
N LEU A 56 23.92 -2.67 -5.94
CA LEU A 56 24.17 -3.60 -7.05
C LEU A 56 22.87 -4.36 -7.34
N GLU A 57 22.34 -4.18 -8.52
CA GLU A 57 21.15 -4.89 -8.97
C GLU A 57 21.54 -6.23 -9.57
N GLY A 58 21.12 -7.31 -8.93
CA GLY A 58 21.19 -8.65 -9.47
C GLY A 58 19.89 -9.01 -10.21
N ARG A 59 19.88 -10.17 -10.85
CA ARG A 59 18.73 -10.65 -11.62
C ARG A 59 17.49 -10.89 -10.74
N THR A 60 17.69 -11.35 -9.52
CA THR A 60 16.61 -11.77 -8.60
C THR A 60 16.65 -11.05 -7.26
N HIS A 61 17.78 -10.41 -6.90
CA HIS A 61 17.98 -9.76 -5.60
C HIS A 61 18.76 -8.47 -5.78
N THR A 62 18.52 -7.53 -4.90
CA THR A 62 19.37 -6.35 -4.74
C THR A 62 20.44 -6.63 -3.69
N TYR A 63 21.63 -6.16 -3.94
CA TYR A 63 22.78 -6.27 -3.04
C TYR A 63 23.29 -4.88 -2.70
N ILE A 64 23.75 -4.69 -1.46
CA ILE A 64 24.37 -3.46 -1.02
C ILE A 64 25.75 -3.78 -0.45
N LEU A 65 26.78 -3.20 -1.03
CA LEU A 65 28.13 -3.25 -0.50
C LEU A 65 28.33 -2.04 0.40
N LYS A 66 28.51 -2.26 1.69
CA LYS A 66 28.80 -1.24 2.72
C LYS A 66 29.82 -1.80 3.70
N ASP A 67 30.78 -1.01 4.13
CA ASP A 67 31.82 -1.41 5.11
C ASP A 67 32.51 -2.74 4.81
N ASN A 68 32.79 -3.02 3.52
CA ASN A 68 33.32 -4.27 3.03
C ASN A 68 32.41 -5.50 3.31
N ILE A 69 31.13 -5.28 3.56
CA ILE A 69 30.11 -6.32 3.69
C ILE A 69 29.17 -6.23 2.49
N LEU A 70 28.99 -7.35 1.79
CA LEU A 70 27.99 -7.48 0.74
C LEU A 70 26.71 -8.06 1.34
N HIS A 71 25.73 -7.21 1.51
CA HIS A 71 24.40 -7.55 1.99
C HIS A 71 23.52 -8.01 0.85
N ARG A 72 22.84 -9.14 1.00
CA ARG A 72 21.72 -9.52 0.14
C ARG A 72 20.44 -9.02 0.80
N CYS A 73 19.81 -8.04 0.16
CA CYS A 73 18.58 -7.45 0.67
C CYS A 73 17.38 -8.36 0.41
N ASP A 74 16.44 -8.39 1.35
CA ASP A 74 15.14 -9.00 1.14
C ASP A 74 14.30 -8.22 0.10
N GLU A 75 13.15 -8.77 -0.26
CA GLU A 75 12.29 -8.19 -1.29
C GLU A 75 11.68 -6.84 -0.84
N GLU A 76 11.29 -6.75 0.43
CA GLU A 76 10.67 -5.55 0.98
C GLU A 76 11.68 -4.39 1.05
N TYR A 77 12.87 -4.64 1.57
CA TYR A 77 13.97 -3.67 1.61
C TYR A 77 14.37 -3.24 0.19
N SER A 78 14.45 -4.19 -0.74
CA SER A 78 14.78 -3.91 -2.13
C SER A 78 13.78 -2.99 -2.80
N LYS A 79 12.48 -3.16 -2.52
CA LYS A 79 11.41 -2.34 -3.10
C LYS A 79 11.28 -0.97 -2.45
N LYS A 80 11.43 -0.87 -1.13
CA LYS A 80 11.12 0.35 -0.37
C LYS A 80 12.37 1.19 -0.05
N ALA A 81 13.43 0.59 0.47
CA ALA A 81 14.63 1.30 0.93
C ALA A 81 15.64 1.59 -0.19
N THR A 82 15.82 0.66 -1.13
CA THR A 82 16.81 0.82 -2.20
C THR A 82 16.60 2.05 -3.09
N PRO A 83 15.37 2.41 -3.53
CA PRO A 83 15.14 3.63 -4.29
C PRO A 83 15.54 4.89 -3.52
N PHE A 84 15.27 4.92 -2.21
CA PHE A 84 15.65 6.02 -1.34
C PHE A 84 17.17 6.15 -1.20
N LEU A 85 17.89 5.04 -1.00
CA LEU A 85 19.36 5.02 -0.96
C LEU A 85 19.98 5.49 -2.29
N LYS A 86 19.44 5.06 -3.42
CA LYS A 86 19.88 5.53 -4.75
C LYS A 86 19.71 7.05 -4.89
N ALA A 87 18.55 7.56 -4.47
CA ALA A 87 18.27 8.98 -4.51
C ALA A 87 19.25 9.79 -3.65
N PHE A 88 19.70 9.30 -2.50
CA PHE A 88 20.78 9.94 -1.72
C PHE A 88 22.11 9.97 -2.46
N LEU A 89 22.50 8.91 -3.14
CA LEU A 89 23.72 8.90 -3.95
C LEU A 89 23.67 9.94 -5.06
N GLU A 90 22.54 10.06 -5.75
CA GLU A 90 22.32 11.04 -6.82
C GLU A 90 22.35 12.49 -6.29
N LYS A 91 21.79 12.74 -5.11
CA LYS A 91 21.71 14.05 -4.45
C LYS A 91 22.92 14.35 -3.54
N LYS A 92 24.00 13.58 -3.63
CA LYS A 92 25.21 13.74 -2.82
C LYS A 92 24.94 13.72 -1.31
N GLY A 93 24.00 12.88 -0.89
CA GLY A 93 23.76 12.56 0.50
C GLY A 93 22.79 13.45 1.26
N ALA A 94 22.12 14.40 0.62
CA ALA A 94 21.14 15.23 1.33
C ALA A 94 19.98 15.69 0.45
N PHE A 95 18.81 15.79 1.09
CA PHE A 95 17.61 16.46 0.57
C PHE A 95 17.28 17.65 1.46
N VAL A 96 16.81 18.73 0.86
CA VAL A 96 16.32 19.91 1.59
C VAL A 96 14.85 20.10 1.23
N LEU A 97 13.98 20.08 2.24
CA LEU A 97 12.54 20.17 2.10
C LEU A 97 12.01 21.35 2.91
N SER A 98 11.04 22.07 2.34
CA SER A 98 10.28 23.06 3.10
C SER A 98 9.29 22.37 4.05
N LYS A 99 8.82 23.10 5.07
CA LYS A 99 7.91 22.57 6.08
C LYS A 99 6.61 22.01 5.47
N ASP A 100 6.09 22.64 4.44
CA ASP A 100 4.88 22.22 3.70
C ASP A 100 5.06 20.93 2.89
N LEU A 101 6.28 20.56 2.53
CA LEU A 101 6.56 19.29 1.84
C LEU A 101 6.82 18.13 2.81
N MET A 102 7.09 18.42 4.07
CA MET A 102 7.40 17.39 5.07
C MET A 102 6.27 16.39 5.31
N PRO A 103 4.97 16.77 5.37
CA PRO A 103 3.90 15.78 5.50
C PRO A 103 3.89 14.76 4.35
N GLY A 104 4.05 15.24 3.12
CA GLY A 104 4.13 14.37 1.95
C GLY A 104 5.34 13.42 1.98
N PHE A 105 6.51 13.93 2.39
CA PHE A 105 7.70 13.12 2.58
C PHE A 105 7.53 12.09 3.69
N PHE A 106 6.97 12.50 4.83
CA PHE A 106 6.68 11.60 5.95
C PHE A 106 5.79 10.44 5.50
N ASN A 107 4.66 10.74 4.87
CA ASN A 107 3.65 9.75 4.52
C ASN A 107 4.11 8.80 3.39
N ASN A 108 4.73 9.34 2.36
CA ASN A 108 5.03 8.57 1.16
C ASN A 108 6.42 7.91 1.18
N VAL A 109 7.34 8.43 2.01
CA VAL A 109 8.71 7.91 2.08
C VAL A 109 9.00 7.32 3.46
N LEU A 110 8.94 8.14 4.52
CA LEU A 110 9.37 7.72 5.85
C LEU A 110 8.57 6.56 6.42
N MET A 111 7.24 6.59 6.27
CA MET A 111 6.38 5.49 6.76
C MET A 111 6.75 4.15 6.14
N ASN A 112 7.26 4.15 4.91
CA ASN A 112 7.65 2.92 4.22
C ASN A 112 9.03 2.40 4.63
N ILE A 113 9.92 3.25 5.14
CA ILE A 113 11.33 2.89 5.41
C ILE A 113 11.73 3.01 6.88
N ARG A 114 10.87 3.56 7.77
CA ARG A 114 11.22 3.79 9.19
C ARG A 114 11.50 2.50 9.97
N SER A 115 10.98 1.35 9.53
CA SER A 115 11.31 0.04 10.09
C SER A 115 12.63 -0.54 9.58
N MET A 116 13.21 0.07 8.54
CA MET A 116 14.38 -0.43 7.83
C MET A 116 15.63 0.43 8.04
N MET A 117 15.47 1.66 8.57
CA MET A 117 16.53 2.62 8.81
C MET A 117 16.29 3.35 10.12
N SER A 118 17.37 3.77 10.78
CA SER A 118 17.31 4.59 11.99
C SER A 118 17.26 6.07 11.60
N PHE A 119 16.38 6.85 12.26
CA PHE A 119 16.24 8.28 12.06
C PHE A 119 16.67 9.02 13.33
N HIS A 120 17.57 10.00 13.17
CA HIS A 120 18.12 10.77 14.27
C HIS A 120 17.96 12.29 14.04
N GLY A 121 17.93 13.05 15.11
CA GLY A 121 17.89 14.51 15.07
C GLY A 121 16.54 15.08 15.47
N VAL A 122 15.97 15.97 14.65
CA VAL A 122 14.71 16.65 14.96
C VAL A 122 13.53 15.69 14.92
N ASP A 123 12.66 15.79 15.91
CA ASP A 123 11.41 15.04 15.90
C ASP A 123 10.50 15.54 14.75
N ILE A 124 10.16 14.62 13.88
CA ILE A 124 9.30 14.85 12.71
C ILE A 124 7.93 14.20 12.85
N SER A 125 7.59 13.71 14.04
CA SER A 125 6.28 13.09 14.31
C SER A 125 5.11 14.07 14.14
N GLU A 126 5.36 15.38 14.24
CA GLU A 126 4.36 16.43 13.96
C GLU A 126 3.83 16.36 12.51
N PHE A 127 4.58 15.73 11.59
CA PHE A 127 4.18 15.55 10.18
C PHE A 127 3.50 14.21 9.91
N ALA A 128 3.32 13.40 10.96
CA ALA A 128 2.55 12.17 10.81
C ALA A 128 1.14 12.49 10.34
N PRO A 129 0.59 11.74 9.38
CA PRO A 129 -0.78 11.98 8.93
C PRO A 129 -1.74 11.80 10.11
N LEU A 130 -2.81 12.55 10.09
CA LEU A 130 -3.96 12.20 10.88
C LEU A 130 -4.43 10.80 10.47
N PRO A 131 -4.98 10.02 11.41
CA PRO A 131 -5.52 8.71 11.07
C PRO A 131 -6.58 8.86 9.96
N LEU A 132 -6.52 7.95 8.97
CA LEU A 132 -7.52 7.88 7.93
C LEU A 132 -8.78 7.26 8.51
N GLU A 133 -9.90 7.97 8.41
CA GLU A 133 -11.24 7.43 8.60
C GLU A 133 -11.91 7.28 7.23
N CYS A 134 -12.49 6.13 6.98
CA CYS A 134 -13.18 5.84 5.72
C CYS A 134 -14.67 5.72 5.95
N LYS A 135 -15.46 6.42 5.14
CA LYS A 135 -16.93 6.36 5.19
C LYS A 135 -17.47 5.94 3.83
N VAL A 136 -18.34 4.96 3.82
CA VAL A 136 -19.03 4.51 2.60
C VAL A 136 -20.52 4.80 2.73
N TYR A 137 -21.05 5.60 1.83
CA TYR A 137 -22.47 5.90 1.74
C TYR A 137 -23.09 5.08 0.62
N ILE A 138 -24.02 4.18 0.98
CA ILE A 138 -24.66 3.26 0.03
C ILE A 138 -26.14 3.60 -0.12
N ASP A 139 -26.59 3.68 -1.36
CA ASP A 139 -27.99 3.87 -1.71
C ASP A 139 -28.44 2.90 -2.83
N MET A 140 -29.75 2.77 -2.97
CA MET A 140 -30.39 2.03 -4.04
C MET A 140 -31.32 2.99 -4.80
N PRO A 141 -30.80 3.79 -5.75
CA PRO A 141 -31.58 4.81 -6.46
C PRO A 141 -32.69 4.19 -7.33
N LYS A 142 -32.44 2.98 -7.87
CA LYS A 142 -33.39 2.19 -8.66
C LYS A 142 -33.29 0.72 -8.30
N ASN A 143 -34.30 -0.05 -8.68
CA ASN A 143 -34.23 -1.52 -8.55
C ASN A 143 -33.01 -2.04 -9.34
N ASN A 144 -32.27 -2.96 -8.74
CA ASN A 144 -31.05 -3.57 -9.30
C ASN A 144 -29.93 -2.56 -9.63
N VAL A 145 -29.88 -1.42 -8.95
CA VAL A 145 -28.77 -0.45 -9.05
C VAL A 145 -28.38 -0.07 -7.63
N ILE A 146 -27.17 -0.39 -7.25
CA ILE A 146 -26.54 0.10 -6.01
C ILE A 146 -25.62 1.24 -6.39
N SER A 147 -25.72 2.36 -5.70
CA SER A 147 -24.75 3.46 -5.76
C SER A 147 -23.99 3.56 -4.46
N ALA A 148 -22.70 3.83 -4.54
CA ALA A 148 -21.86 3.96 -3.38
C ALA A 148 -20.87 5.13 -3.53
N LYS A 149 -20.67 5.88 -2.46
CA LYS A 149 -19.73 7.00 -2.38
C LYS A 149 -18.71 6.70 -1.30
N LEU A 150 -17.44 6.73 -1.64
CA LEU A 150 -16.33 6.53 -0.70
C LEU A 150 -15.73 7.89 -0.34
N ILE A 151 -15.70 8.19 0.95
CA ILE A 151 -15.16 9.43 1.52
C ILE A 151 -14.02 9.08 2.46
N TYR A 152 -12.91 9.76 2.30
CA TYR A 152 -11.77 9.76 3.21
C TYR A 152 -11.85 10.97 4.12
N THR A 153 -11.69 10.78 5.42
CA THR A 153 -11.73 11.85 6.41
C THR A 153 -10.40 11.89 7.18
N TYR A 154 -9.82 13.09 7.28
CA TYR A 154 -8.63 13.38 8.07
C TYR A 154 -8.95 14.53 9.03
N GLY A 155 -9.35 14.19 10.25
CA GLY A 155 -9.81 15.19 11.21
C GLY A 155 -11.05 15.93 10.74
N LYS A 156 -10.89 17.15 10.22
CA LYS A 156 -12.00 17.98 9.72
C LYS A 156 -12.13 18.00 8.19
N ASP A 157 -11.13 17.48 7.50
CA ASP A 157 -11.07 17.51 6.04
C ASP A 157 -11.63 16.22 5.45
N GLU A 158 -12.54 16.35 4.49
CA GLU A 158 -13.17 15.23 3.79
C GLU A 158 -12.83 15.25 2.31
N TYR A 159 -12.50 14.08 1.75
CA TYR A 159 -12.13 13.91 0.34
C TYR A 159 -12.93 12.77 -0.28
N ASN A 160 -13.51 13.02 -1.44
CA ASN A 160 -14.11 11.95 -2.22
C ASN A 160 -13.01 11.13 -2.90
N ALA A 161 -13.07 9.79 -2.77
CA ALA A 161 -12.05 8.89 -3.31
C ALA A 161 -11.85 8.97 -4.84
N PHE A 162 -12.83 9.48 -5.56
CA PHE A 162 -12.86 9.57 -7.04
C PHE A 162 -12.78 11.00 -7.57
N SER A 163 -12.77 12.02 -6.69
CA SER A 163 -12.57 13.39 -7.13
C SER A 163 -11.09 13.69 -7.36
N CYS A 164 -10.82 14.60 -8.31
CA CYS A 164 -9.46 14.98 -8.70
C CYS A 164 -8.74 15.91 -7.70
N ASP A 165 -9.27 16.17 -6.52
CA ASP A 165 -8.66 17.05 -5.53
C ASP A 165 -7.45 16.38 -4.84
N MET A 166 -6.36 16.26 -5.59
CA MET A 166 -5.13 15.62 -5.15
C MET A 166 -4.14 16.54 -4.40
N LEU A 167 -4.51 17.75 -4.04
CA LEU A 167 -3.56 18.78 -3.61
C LEU A 167 -3.20 18.80 -2.12
N SER A 168 -3.73 17.90 -1.30
CA SER A 168 -3.37 17.87 0.13
C SER A 168 -2.15 16.98 0.39
N THR A 169 -1.11 17.56 0.97
CA THR A 169 0.15 16.87 1.32
C THR A 169 0.04 16.02 2.61
N SER A 170 -1.05 16.13 3.35
CA SER A 170 -1.24 15.45 4.65
C SER A 170 -2.02 14.14 4.57
N ARG A 171 -2.33 13.64 3.36
CA ARG A 171 -3.09 12.41 3.12
C ARG A 171 -2.19 11.17 3.11
N ASN A 172 -2.68 10.05 3.63
CA ASN A 172 -2.02 8.75 3.55
C ASN A 172 -2.49 7.98 2.30
N PHE A 173 -1.88 8.27 1.16
CA PHE A 173 -2.26 7.66 -0.12
C PHE A 173 -2.13 6.13 -0.13
N ASN A 174 -1.24 5.55 0.65
CA ASN A 174 -1.09 4.08 0.69
C ASN A 174 -2.32 3.41 1.30
N GLU A 175 -2.83 3.93 2.41
CA GLU A 175 -4.05 3.44 3.03
C GLU A 175 -5.27 3.71 2.15
N GLU A 176 -5.37 4.90 1.57
CA GLU A 176 -6.45 5.24 0.63
C GLU A 176 -6.51 4.31 -0.57
N ILE A 177 -5.35 3.98 -1.16
CA ILE A 177 -5.27 3.02 -2.28
C ILE A 177 -5.73 1.64 -1.84
N ALA A 178 -5.33 1.16 -0.65
CA ALA A 178 -5.74 -0.14 -0.14
C ALA A 178 -7.27 -0.24 -0.02
N VAL A 179 -7.90 0.76 0.61
CA VAL A 179 -9.37 0.83 0.75
C VAL A 179 -10.06 0.94 -0.62
N ARG A 180 -9.54 1.81 -1.50
CA ARG A 180 -10.10 2.00 -2.82
C ARG A 180 -10.05 0.75 -3.68
N LEU A 181 -8.99 -0.05 -3.59
CA LEU A 181 -8.88 -1.33 -4.31
C LEU A 181 -9.98 -2.31 -3.88
N VAL A 182 -10.22 -2.45 -2.57
CA VAL A 182 -11.30 -3.28 -2.05
C VAL A 182 -12.65 -2.76 -2.53
N PHE A 183 -12.88 -1.45 -2.40
CA PHE A 183 -14.14 -0.83 -2.82
C PHE A 183 -14.40 -1.03 -4.33
N THR A 184 -13.42 -0.75 -5.19
CA THR A 184 -13.59 -0.84 -6.64
C THR A 184 -13.72 -2.27 -7.17
N LYS A 185 -13.25 -3.28 -6.43
CA LYS A 185 -13.37 -4.70 -6.78
C LYS A 185 -14.82 -5.10 -7.06
N TYR A 186 -15.78 -4.51 -6.35
CA TYR A 186 -17.20 -4.84 -6.45
C TYR A 186 -18.00 -3.88 -7.36
N MET A 187 -17.40 -2.78 -7.80
CA MET A 187 -18.12 -1.78 -8.59
C MET A 187 -18.04 -2.08 -10.08
N THR A 188 -19.16 -1.96 -10.78
CA THR A 188 -19.23 -2.19 -12.24
C THR A 188 -18.95 -0.92 -13.05
N ARG A 189 -19.19 0.26 -12.46
CA ARG A 189 -18.93 1.58 -13.07
C ARG A 189 -18.55 2.61 -12.02
N ILE A 190 -17.66 3.51 -12.39
CA ILE A 190 -17.28 4.67 -11.58
C ILE A 190 -17.55 5.93 -12.39
N ASP A 191 -18.28 6.87 -11.78
CA ASP A 191 -18.48 8.21 -12.29
C ASP A 191 -17.57 9.18 -11.52
N ALA A 192 -16.44 9.52 -12.13
CA ALA A 192 -15.46 10.40 -11.51
C ALA A 192 -15.96 11.85 -11.38
N ASN A 193 -16.90 12.31 -12.24
CA ASN A 193 -17.44 13.66 -12.17
C ASN A 193 -18.38 13.83 -10.97
N GLU A 194 -19.20 12.81 -10.69
CA GLU A 194 -20.09 12.79 -9.54
C GLU A 194 -19.40 12.25 -8.27
N GLY A 195 -18.27 11.58 -8.45
CA GLY A 195 -17.55 10.91 -7.35
C GLY A 195 -18.33 9.73 -6.77
N ILE A 196 -19.09 9.02 -7.60
CA ILE A 196 -19.98 7.93 -7.22
C ILE A 196 -19.63 6.68 -8.01
N ALA A 197 -19.62 5.53 -7.35
CA ALA A 197 -19.49 4.23 -8.00
C ALA A 197 -20.82 3.49 -7.99
N TYR A 198 -21.02 2.61 -8.96
CA TYR A 198 -22.27 1.90 -9.18
C TYR A 198 -22.02 0.40 -9.36
N ILE A 199 -22.98 -0.39 -8.88
CA ILE A 199 -23.17 -1.77 -9.29
C ILE A 199 -24.48 -1.78 -10.06
N GLU A 200 -24.41 -1.99 -11.37
CA GLU A 200 -25.55 -1.93 -12.27
C GLU A 200 -25.43 -3.00 -13.37
N ASN A 201 -26.56 -3.37 -13.96
CA ASN A 201 -26.64 -4.31 -15.08
C ASN A 201 -26.10 -5.74 -14.79
N SER A 202 -25.90 -6.11 -13.52
CA SER A 202 -25.43 -7.43 -13.12
C SER A 202 -26.04 -7.82 -11.77
N GLN A 203 -26.91 -8.82 -11.76
CA GLN A 203 -27.46 -9.39 -10.54
C GLN A 203 -26.38 -10.16 -9.75
N ASP A 204 -25.47 -10.80 -10.48
CA ASP A 204 -24.35 -11.54 -9.86
C ASP A 204 -23.41 -10.60 -9.12
N ALA A 205 -23.10 -9.43 -9.69
CA ALA A 205 -22.26 -8.43 -9.01
C ALA A 205 -22.96 -7.86 -7.75
N ILE A 206 -24.27 -7.65 -7.79
CA ILE A 206 -25.04 -7.23 -6.61
C ILE A 206 -24.99 -8.32 -5.54
N TYR A 207 -25.18 -9.58 -5.91
CA TYR A 207 -25.13 -10.71 -5.00
C TYR A 207 -23.75 -10.86 -4.36
N GLU A 208 -22.68 -10.83 -5.15
CA GLU A 208 -21.29 -10.88 -4.70
C GLU A 208 -20.98 -9.74 -3.71
N PHE A 209 -21.43 -8.53 -4.01
CA PHE A 209 -21.25 -7.39 -3.13
C PHE A 209 -22.00 -7.58 -1.80
N LEU A 210 -23.24 -8.02 -1.82
CA LEU A 210 -24.04 -8.23 -0.60
C LEU A 210 -23.47 -9.36 0.26
N GLN A 211 -22.96 -10.42 -0.37
CA GLN A 211 -22.47 -11.61 0.33
C GLN A 211 -21.05 -11.43 0.87
N HIS A 212 -20.17 -10.73 0.16
CA HIS A 212 -18.76 -10.62 0.50
C HIS A 212 -18.28 -9.18 0.61
N GLY A 213 -18.69 -8.31 -0.32
CA GLY A 213 -18.19 -6.95 -0.42
C GLY A 213 -18.61 -6.06 0.74
N PHE A 214 -19.82 -6.23 1.25
CA PHE A 214 -20.32 -5.45 2.37
C PHE A 214 -19.51 -5.73 3.66
N GLU A 215 -19.24 -6.98 3.97
CA GLU A 215 -18.46 -7.38 5.14
C GLU A 215 -16.99 -6.96 5.00
N GLU A 216 -16.40 -7.16 3.81
CA GLU A 216 -15.02 -6.75 3.53
C GLU A 216 -14.85 -5.23 3.69
N LEU A 217 -15.77 -4.42 3.18
CA LEU A 217 -15.76 -2.97 3.36
C LEU A 217 -16.04 -2.55 4.81
N ASN A 218 -16.95 -3.21 5.50
CA ASN A 218 -17.30 -2.89 6.89
C ASN A 218 -16.14 -3.16 7.86
N SER A 219 -15.18 -4.01 7.47
CA SER A 219 -13.95 -4.23 8.24
C SER A 219 -12.96 -3.06 8.16
N MET A 220 -13.11 -2.17 7.17
CA MET A 220 -12.18 -1.07 6.86
C MET A 220 -12.83 0.31 6.92
N CYS A 221 -14.15 0.40 6.82
CA CYS A 221 -14.89 1.64 6.66
C CYS A 221 -16.16 1.66 7.51
N ASP A 222 -16.56 2.84 7.92
CA ASP A 222 -17.91 3.05 8.46
C ASP A 222 -18.93 3.07 7.32
N ILE A 223 -19.92 2.17 7.35
CA ILE A 223 -20.92 2.07 6.30
C ILE A 223 -22.23 2.72 6.71
N TYR A 224 -22.68 3.67 5.90
CA TYR A 224 -23.96 4.37 6.02
C TYR A 224 -24.85 3.96 4.86
N ALA A 225 -25.94 3.24 5.13
CA ALA A 225 -26.83 2.73 4.11
C ALA A 225 -28.25 3.33 4.28
N THR A 226 -28.89 3.64 3.14
CA THR A 226 -30.28 4.13 3.14
C THR A 226 -31.26 3.00 3.49
N ASP A 227 -32.47 3.36 3.93
CA ASP A 227 -33.52 2.39 4.26
C ASP A 227 -33.92 1.53 3.06
N LYS A 228 -33.76 2.04 1.84
CA LYS A 228 -34.02 1.26 0.63
C LYS A 228 -33.02 0.13 0.46
N PHE A 229 -31.75 0.43 0.69
CA PHE A 229 -30.69 -0.59 0.64
C PHE A 229 -30.85 -1.62 1.78
N LYS A 230 -31.12 -1.17 3.00
CA LYS A 230 -31.31 -2.06 4.17
C LYS A 230 -32.45 -3.05 4.03
N LYS A 231 -33.42 -2.77 3.14
CA LYS A 231 -34.54 -3.69 2.83
C LYS A 231 -34.19 -4.75 1.80
N LEU A 232 -32.98 -4.73 1.25
CA LEU A 232 -32.49 -5.82 0.39
C LEU A 232 -32.25 -7.05 1.26
N GLU A 233 -33.12 -8.02 1.18
CA GLU A 233 -32.93 -9.35 1.76
C GLU A 233 -32.21 -10.22 0.75
N ILE A 234 -31.12 -10.84 1.16
CA ILE A 234 -30.48 -11.90 0.41
C ILE A 234 -31.43 -13.13 0.59
N ARG A 235 -32.22 -13.42 -0.41
CA ARG A 235 -32.93 -14.70 -0.47
C ARG A 235 -31.89 -15.74 -0.89
N GLU A 236 -31.54 -16.63 0.01
CA GLU A 236 -30.78 -17.82 -0.35
C GLU A 236 -31.49 -18.52 -1.50
N SER A 237 -30.74 -18.86 -2.56
CA SER A 237 -31.29 -19.66 -3.64
C SER A 237 -31.74 -20.98 -3.04
N VAL A 238 -33.03 -21.25 -3.10
CA VAL A 238 -33.58 -22.54 -2.70
C VAL A 238 -32.95 -23.55 -3.65
N ASN A 239 -32.06 -24.38 -3.15
CA ASN A 239 -31.53 -25.52 -3.91
C ASN A 239 -32.67 -26.54 -4.05
N ILE A 240 -33.39 -26.45 -5.15
CA ILE A 240 -34.39 -27.46 -5.52
C ILE A 240 -33.62 -28.65 -6.08
N SER A 241 -33.40 -29.67 -5.27
CA SER A 241 -32.95 -30.97 -5.78
C SER A 241 -34.15 -31.75 -6.29
N MET A 242 -34.22 -31.94 -7.60
CA MET A 242 -35.23 -32.77 -8.21
C MET A 242 -34.74 -34.23 -8.22
N GLY A 243 -35.33 -35.07 -7.37
CA GLY A 243 -35.13 -36.52 -7.40
C GLY A 243 -36.15 -37.17 -8.37
N VAL A 244 -35.65 -37.85 -9.39
CA VAL A 244 -36.49 -38.65 -10.29
C VAL A 244 -36.32 -40.11 -9.91
N ARG A 245 -37.40 -40.76 -9.50
CA ARG A 245 -37.48 -42.20 -9.19
C ARG A 245 -38.36 -42.88 -10.22
N ILE A 246 -37.88 -43.91 -10.85
CA ILE A 246 -38.65 -44.73 -11.77
C ILE A 246 -38.97 -46.04 -11.03
N GLU A 247 -40.21 -46.22 -10.66
CA GLU A 247 -40.74 -47.49 -10.16
C GLU A 247 -41.84 -47.97 -11.10
N SER A 248 -41.67 -49.13 -11.71
CA SER A 248 -42.67 -49.86 -12.45
C SER A 248 -43.39 -49.00 -13.50
N ASP A 249 -42.71 -48.42 -14.47
CA ASP A 249 -43.27 -47.58 -15.55
C ASP A 249 -43.97 -46.27 -15.13
N LEU A 250 -43.91 -45.86 -13.87
CA LEU A 250 -44.41 -44.59 -13.38
C LEU A 250 -43.26 -43.70 -12.99
N LEU A 251 -43.31 -42.44 -13.45
CA LEU A 251 -42.34 -41.39 -13.11
C LEU A 251 -42.86 -40.64 -11.89
N GLU A 252 -42.19 -40.75 -10.75
CA GLU A 252 -42.47 -39.95 -9.57
C GLU A 252 -41.48 -38.79 -9.49
N ILE A 253 -41.99 -37.56 -9.48
CA ILE A 253 -41.18 -36.35 -9.38
C ILE A 253 -41.42 -35.75 -7.99
N ASN A 254 -40.40 -35.72 -7.13
CA ASN A 254 -40.41 -35.05 -5.84
C ASN A 254 -39.72 -33.70 -5.93
N PHE A 255 -40.37 -32.64 -5.46
CA PHE A 255 -39.89 -31.26 -5.44
C PHE A 255 -39.39 -30.88 -4.05
#